data_a64639a30b4cf1c09dbc270da08003b8
#
_entry.id   a64639a30b4cf1c09dbc270da08003b8
#
_cell.length_a   1.000
_cell.length_b   1.000
_cell.length_c   1.000
_cell.angle_alpha   90.00
_cell.angle_beta   90.00
_cell.angle_gamma   90.00
#
_symmetry.space_group_name_H-M   'P 1'
#
loop_
_entity.id
_entity.type
_entity.pdbx_description
1 polymer ?
#
loop_
_entity_poly.entity_id
_entity_poly.type
_entity_poly.pdbx_seq_one_letter_code
_entity_poly.pdbx_strand_id
1 'polypeptide(L)'
;MSELLKCIGCGAPLQSEDKNAPGYVPEHNMFREDVICQRCFRLKNYNEVQDVGMDSEDFLNLLTGLSNKSGIVVNVVDVFDFEGSFINAIKRIVGNKKIILVANKLDLLPKQINQRRVKEWLKKTARKYGLEADDVVLISADKGWGIEE
;
A
#
# COMPACT_ATOMS: atom_id res chain seq x y z
N MET A 1 11.57 -20.84 -18.80
CA MET A 1 11.46 -20.20 -17.47
C MET A 1 9.95 -20.04 -17.25
N SER A 2 9.38 -20.82 -16.32
CA SER A 2 7.97 -20.69 -15.99
C SER A 2 7.76 -19.35 -15.29
N GLU A 3 7.00 -18.44 -15.89
CA GLU A 3 6.51 -17.26 -15.20
C GLU A 3 5.73 -17.73 -13.98
N LEU A 4 6.21 -17.42 -12.79
CA LEU A 4 5.52 -17.67 -11.55
C LEU A 4 4.20 -16.87 -11.59
N LEU A 5 3.08 -17.57 -11.59
CA LEU A 5 1.76 -16.95 -11.48
C LEU A 5 1.71 -16.09 -10.21
N LYS A 6 1.23 -14.87 -10.33
CA LYS A 6 1.15 -13.91 -9.22
C LYS A 6 -0.28 -13.57 -8.91
N CYS A 7 -0.56 -13.37 -7.63
CA CYS A 7 -1.85 -12.85 -7.19
C CYS A 7 -2.09 -11.43 -7.73
N ILE A 8 -3.19 -11.21 -8.44
CA ILE A 8 -3.51 -9.88 -8.97
C ILE A 8 -3.84 -8.84 -7.88
N GLY A 9 -4.18 -9.29 -6.66
CA GLY A 9 -4.49 -8.39 -5.55
C GLY A 9 -3.24 -7.91 -4.80
N CYS A 10 -2.34 -8.80 -4.40
CA CYS A 10 -1.18 -8.46 -3.56
C CYS A 10 0.18 -8.70 -4.24
N GLY A 11 0.22 -9.26 -5.45
CA GLY A 11 1.45 -9.53 -6.17
C GLY A 11 2.27 -10.73 -5.66
N ALA A 12 1.83 -11.41 -4.59
CA ALA A 12 2.54 -12.58 -4.06
C ALA A 12 2.56 -13.72 -5.09
N PRO A 13 3.64 -14.49 -5.20
CA PRO A 13 3.67 -15.71 -6.00
C PRO A 13 2.58 -16.66 -5.54
N LEU A 14 1.82 -17.20 -6.49
CA LEU A 14 0.75 -18.16 -6.16
C LEU A 14 1.35 -19.51 -5.82
N GLN A 15 0.81 -20.16 -4.79
CA GLN A 15 1.21 -21.48 -4.33
C GLN A 15 -0.01 -22.20 -3.74
N SER A 16 0.02 -23.55 -3.74
CA SER A 16 -1.06 -24.40 -3.21
C SER A 16 -0.61 -25.30 -2.05
N GLU A 17 0.62 -25.14 -1.58
CA GLU A 17 1.23 -26.04 -0.60
C GLU A 17 0.90 -25.64 0.83
N ASP A 18 1.09 -24.37 1.21
CA ASP A 18 0.86 -23.88 2.57
C ASP A 18 -0.29 -22.86 2.63
N LYS A 19 -1.38 -23.25 3.33
CA LYS A 19 -2.57 -22.42 3.52
C LYS A 19 -2.32 -21.13 4.31
N ASN A 20 -1.29 -21.10 5.12
CA ASN A 20 -0.95 -19.96 5.98
C ASN A 20 0.07 -19.04 5.33
N ALA A 21 0.75 -19.49 4.29
CA ALA A 21 1.73 -18.67 3.58
C ALA A 21 1.09 -17.71 2.56
N PRO A 22 1.76 -16.59 2.28
CA PRO A 22 1.31 -15.66 1.24
C PRO A 22 1.12 -16.34 -0.12
N GLY A 23 0.12 -15.90 -0.88
CA GLY A 23 -0.12 -16.42 -2.22
C GLY A 23 -0.91 -17.73 -2.29
N TYR A 24 -1.37 -18.26 -1.15
CA TYR A 24 -2.11 -19.53 -1.15
C TYR A 24 -3.40 -19.46 -1.99
N VAL A 25 -3.54 -20.44 -2.87
CA VAL A 25 -4.74 -20.71 -3.70
C VAL A 25 -4.96 -22.21 -3.71
N PRO A 26 -6.19 -22.70 -3.50
CA PRO A 26 -6.50 -24.10 -3.72
C PRO A 26 -6.12 -24.53 -5.15
N GLU A 27 -5.53 -25.71 -5.30
CA GLU A 27 -4.96 -26.20 -6.55
C GLU A 27 -5.94 -26.09 -7.75
N HIS A 28 -7.21 -26.41 -7.53
CA HIS A 28 -8.25 -26.36 -8.57
C HIS A 28 -8.59 -24.94 -9.06
N ASN A 29 -8.15 -23.89 -8.35
CA ASN A 29 -8.34 -22.48 -8.72
C ASN A 29 -7.09 -21.83 -9.32
N MET A 30 -5.96 -22.52 -9.34
CA MET A 30 -4.66 -21.96 -9.71
C MET A 30 -4.55 -21.58 -11.19
N PHE A 31 -5.35 -22.20 -12.05
CA PHE A 31 -5.30 -22.05 -13.51
C PHE A 31 -6.42 -21.16 -14.09
N ARG A 32 -7.09 -20.38 -13.25
CA ARG A 32 -8.11 -19.43 -13.72
C ARG A 32 -7.46 -18.14 -14.22
N GLU A 33 -8.16 -17.43 -15.08
CA GLU A 33 -7.83 -16.03 -15.36
C GLU A 33 -8.08 -15.17 -14.11
N ASP A 34 -7.23 -14.21 -13.84
CA ASP A 34 -7.37 -13.26 -12.71
C ASP A 34 -7.40 -13.91 -11.32
N VAL A 35 -6.43 -14.76 -11.02
CA VAL A 35 -6.36 -15.45 -9.73
C VAL A 35 -5.97 -14.51 -8.60
N ILE A 36 -6.78 -14.49 -7.55
CA ILE A 36 -6.48 -13.85 -6.27
C ILE A 36 -6.22 -14.89 -5.19
N CYS A 37 -5.19 -14.66 -4.35
CA CYS A 37 -4.92 -15.57 -3.24
C CYS A 37 -6.03 -15.53 -2.17
N GLN A 38 -6.11 -16.57 -1.34
CA GLN A 38 -7.13 -16.70 -0.31
C GLN A 38 -7.22 -15.49 0.61
N ARG A 39 -6.09 -14.89 0.98
CA ARG A 39 -6.04 -13.68 1.79
C ARG A 39 -6.72 -12.49 1.10
N CYS A 40 -6.37 -12.23 -0.15
CA CYS A 40 -6.99 -11.16 -0.95
C CYS A 40 -8.48 -11.42 -1.18
N PHE A 41 -8.86 -12.67 -1.39
CA PHE A 41 -10.25 -13.07 -1.52
C PHE A 41 -11.05 -12.78 -0.25
N ARG A 42 -10.52 -13.16 0.93
CA ARG A 42 -11.17 -12.91 2.22
C ARG A 42 -11.25 -11.42 2.53
N LEU A 43 -10.18 -10.68 2.29
CA LEU A 43 -10.18 -9.23 2.45
C LEU A 43 -11.27 -8.57 1.59
N LYS A 44 -11.33 -8.95 0.32
CA LYS A 44 -12.28 -8.36 -0.65
C LYS A 44 -13.74 -8.69 -0.34
N ASN A 45 -14.03 -9.93 0.07
CA ASN A 45 -15.41 -10.40 0.19
C ASN A 45 -15.95 -10.40 1.63
N TYR A 46 -15.08 -10.51 2.63
CA TYR A 46 -15.47 -10.62 4.04
C TYR A 46 -14.85 -9.54 4.92
N ASN A 47 -14.04 -8.64 4.34
CA ASN A 47 -13.27 -7.62 5.07
C ASN A 47 -12.41 -8.20 6.20
N GLU A 48 -11.99 -9.46 6.06
CA GLU A 48 -11.11 -10.13 7.00
C GLU A 48 -9.66 -9.75 6.73
N VAL A 49 -9.06 -9.03 7.68
CA VAL A 49 -7.62 -8.75 7.69
C VAL A 49 -6.93 -9.93 8.35
N GLN A 50 -6.23 -10.75 7.56
CA GLN A 50 -5.34 -11.78 8.12
C GLN A 50 -3.98 -11.15 8.42
N ASP A 51 -3.45 -11.41 9.61
CA ASP A 51 -2.07 -11.08 9.94
C ASP A 51 -1.14 -11.73 8.91
N VAL A 52 -0.36 -10.90 8.27
CA VAL A 52 0.72 -11.37 7.41
C VAL A 52 1.86 -11.64 8.37
N GLY A 53 2.30 -12.89 8.48
CA GLY A 53 3.47 -13.26 9.28
C GLY A 53 4.78 -12.69 8.70
N MET A 54 4.72 -11.46 8.21
CA MET A 54 5.84 -10.70 7.71
C MET A 54 6.42 -9.94 8.89
N ASP A 55 7.60 -10.29 9.33
CA ASP A 55 8.26 -9.56 10.39
C ASP A 55 8.79 -8.20 9.87
N SER A 56 9.22 -7.38 10.82
CA SER A 56 9.73 -6.04 10.49
C SER A 56 10.97 -6.09 9.59
N GLU A 57 11.73 -7.17 9.64
CA GLU A 57 12.95 -7.37 8.87
C GLU A 57 12.63 -7.72 7.40
N ASP A 58 11.66 -8.60 7.17
CA ASP A 58 11.16 -8.93 5.84
C ASP A 58 10.60 -7.70 5.14
N PHE A 59 9.85 -6.87 5.88
CA PHE A 59 9.30 -5.62 5.36
C PHE A 59 10.41 -4.63 4.98
N LEU A 60 11.44 -4.46 5.82
CA LEU A 60 12.59 -3.60 5.52
C LEU A 60 13.38 -4.11 4.31
N ASN A 61 13.54 -5.43 4.17
CA ASN A 61 14.21 -6.05 3.02
C ASN A 61 13.47 -5.79 1.71
N LEU A 62 12.13 -5.85 1.73
CA LEU A 62 11.31 -5.47 0.57
C LEU A 62 11.49 -3.99 0.20
N LEU A 63 11.50 -3.11 1.19
CA LEU A 63 11.67 -1.68 0.97
C LEU A 63 13.07 -1.34 0.43
N THR A 64 14.12 -1.98 0.95
CA THR A 64 15.50 -1.75 0.46
C THR A 64 15.65 -2.15 -1.01
N GLY A 65 14.93 -3.15 -1.48
CA GLY A 65 14.87 -3.51 -2.90
C GLY A 65 14.33 -2.40 -3.81
N LEU A 66 13.56 -1.45 -3.27
CA LEU A 66 13.03 -0.30 -4.01
C LEU A 66 14.10 0.75 -4.34
N SER A 67 15.19 0.81 -3.57
CA SER A 67 16.26 1.79 -3.77
C SER A 67 16.87 1.70 -5.17
N ASN A 68 16.98 0.50 -5.71
CA ASN A 68 17.60 0.19 -7.00
C ASN A 68 16.63 0.28 -8.20
N LYS A 69 15.33 0.48 -7.97
CA LYS A 69 14.34 0.61 -9.04
C LYS A 69 14.18 2.07 -9.44
N SER A 70 14.05 2.35 -10.73
CA SER A 70 13.65 3.68 -11.21
C SER A 70 12.15 3.89 -11.01
N GLY A 71 11.72 5.13 -10.73
CA GLY A 71 10.31 5.46 -10.62
C GLY A 71 10.01 6.50 -9.54
N ILE A 72 8.72 6.76 -9.38
CA ILE A 72 8.15 7.61 -8.33
C ILE A 72 7.68 6.71 -7.19
N VAL A 73 7.89 7.15 -5.98
CA VAL A 73 7.39 6.45 -4.79
C VAL A 73 6.06 7.05 -4.39
N VAL A 74 5.04 6.23 -4.33
CA VAL A 74 3.72 6.60 -3.79
C VAL A 74 3.61 6.05 -2.39
N ASN A 75 3.64 6.93 -1.39
CA ASN A 75 3.46 6.55 0.01
C ASN A 75 2.01 6.78 0.41
N VAL A 76 1.26 5.70 0.58
CA VAL A 76 -0.15 5.76 0.98
C VAL A 76 -0.26 5.73 2.49
N VAL A 77 -0.96 6.72 3.05
CA VAL A 77 -1.22 6.84 4.49
C VAL A 77 -2.71 6.95 4.77
N ASP A 78 -3.12 6.58 5.96
CA ASP A 78 -4.48 6.83 6.45
C ASP A 78 -4.56 8.27 6.98
N VAL A 79 -5.56 9.05 6.53
CA VAL A 79 -5.73 10.43 6.98
C VAL A 79 -6.06 10.53 8.48
N PHE A 80 -6.66 9.49 9.07
CA PHE A 80 -7.00 9.43 10.49
C PHE A 80 -5.91 8.84 11.36
N ASP A 81 -5.07 7.97 10.79
CA ASP A 81 -3.95 7.33 11.48
C ASP A 81 -2.67 7.54 10.68
N PHE A 82 -2.26 8.79 10.61
CA PHE A 82 -1.06 9.16 9.88
C PHE A 82 0.18 8.47 10.49
N GLU A 83 0.30 8.50 11.81
CA GLU A 83 1.48 7.97 12.50
C GLU A 83 1.58 6.45 12.39
N GLY A 84 0.46 5.73 12.53
CA GLY A 84 0.43 4.28 12.41
C GLY A 84 0.59 3.76 10.98
N SER A 85 0.24 4.58 9.99
CA SER A 85 0.37 4.22 8.58
C SER A 85 1.63 4.78 7.90
N PHE A 86 2.35 5.69 8.57
CA PHE A 86 3.53 6.35 8.02
C PHE A 86 4.79 5.49 8.21
N ILE A 87 5.51 5.27 7.12
CA ILE A 87 6.76 4.52 7.14
C ILE A 87 7.90 5.43 7.53
N ASN A 88 8.36 5.33 8.77
CA ASN A 88 9.54 6.04 9.24
C ASN A 88 10.77 5.65 8.39
N ALA A 89 11.63 6.61 8.14
CA ALA A 89 12.85 6.43 7.34
C ALA A 89 12.64 6.11 5.84
N ILE A 90 11.42 6.24 5.29
CA ILE A 90 11.15 6.00 3.87
C ILE A 90 12.11 6.79 2.96
N LYS A 91 12.44 8.03 3.30
CA LYS A 91 13.39 8.86 2.55
C LYS A 91 14.79 8.24 2.50
N ARG A 92 15.24 7.62 3.59
CA ARG A 92 16.53 6.92 3.64
C ARG A 92 16.54 5.70 2.73
N ILE A 93 15.40 4.99 2.68
CA ILE A 93 15.24 3.76 1.91
C ILE A 93 15.16 4.05 0.41
N VAL A 94 14.37 5.07 0.02
CA VAL A 94 14.11 5.36 -1.40
C VAL A 94 15.07 6.38 -2.02
N GLY A 95 15.92 7.00 -1.20
CA GLY A 95 16.96 7.94 -1.67
C GLY A 95 16.38 9.23 -2.26
N ASN A 96 16.85 9.61 -3.44
CA ASN A 96 16.49 10.86 -4.12
C ASN A 96 15.26 10.75 -5.04
N LYS A 97 14.49 9.67 -4.94
CA LYS A 97 13.29 9.52 -5.75
C LYS A 97 12.22 10.54 -5.35
N LYS A 98 11.41 10.92 -6.32
CA LYS A 98 10.19 11.71 -6.04
C LYS A 98 9.23 10.89 -5.19
N ILE A 99 8.66 11.55 -4.18
CA ILE A 99 7.70 10.92 -3.26
C ILE A 99 6.39 11.69 -3.31
N ILE A 100 5.33 11.00 -3.67
CA ILE A 100 3.96 11.50 -3.57
C ILE A 100 3.33 10.89 -2.33
N LEU A 101 2.85 11.74 -1.43
CA LEU A 101 2.10 11.33 -0.25
C LEU A 101 0.62 11.27 -0.60
N VAL A 102 0.04 10.08 -0.55
CA VAL A 102 -1.38 9.86 -0.82
C VAL A 102 -2.11 9.57 0.48
N ALA A 103 -2.99 10.47 0.90
CA ALA A 103 -3.79 10.28 2.09
C ALA A 103 -5.16 9.71 1.71
N ASN A 104 -5.41 8.48 2.11
CA ASN A 104 -6.65 7.75 1.86
C ASN A 104 -7.70 8.00 2.94
N LYS A 105 -8.94 7.62 2.66
CA LYS A 105 -10.13 7.77 3.49
C LYS A 105 -10.67 9.20 3.56
N LEU A 106 -10.52 9.97 2.47
CA LEU A 106 -11.09 11.31 2.34
C LEU A 106 -12.61 11.34 2.58
N ASP A 107 -13.33 10.28 2.23
CA ASP A 107 -14.78 10.13 2.39
C ASP A 107 -15.24 10.15 3.86
N LEU A 108 -14.36 9.83 4.80
CA LEU A 108 -14.64 9.87 6.24
C LEU A 108 -14.43 11.26 6.84
N LEU A 109 -13.81 12.18 6.13
CA LEU A 109 -13.70 13.57 6.57
C LEU A 109 -15.03 14.33 6.39
N PRO A 110 -15.29 15.35 7.22
CA PRO A 110 -16.47 16.20 7.04
C PRO A 110 -16.52 16.83 5.65
N LYS A 111 -17.69 16.84 5.00
CA LYS A 111 -17.85 17.35 3.62
C LYS A 111 -17.40 18.81 3.43
N GLN A 112 -17.46 19.61 4.51
CA GLN A 112 -17.08 21.03 4.49
C GLN A 112 -15.58 21.24 4.77
N ILE A 113 -14.80 20.17 4.92
CA ILE A 113 -13.39 20.32 5.24
C ILE A 113 -12.63 21.02 4.11
N ASN A 114 -11.76 21.92 4.49
CA ASN A 114 -10.87 22.56 3.53
C ASN A 114 -9.72 21.62 3.17
N GLN A 115 -9.85 20.94 2.03
CA GLN A 115 -8.86 19.96 1.56
C GLN A 115 -7.46 20.55 1.41
N ARG A 116 -7.34 21.82 1.01
CA ARG A 116 -6.04 22.50 0.93
C ARG A 116 -5.35 22.55 2.29
N ARG A 117 -6.09 22.87 3.35
CA ARG A 117 -5.54 22.88 4.72
C ARG A 117 -5.14 21.48 5.18
N VAL A 118 -5.87 20.45 4.76
CA VAL A 118 -5.51 19.04 5.05
C VAL A 118 -4.20 18.68 4.35
N LYS A 119 -4.06 19.01 3.06
CA LYS A 119 -2.81 18.79 2.30
C LYS A 119 -1.62 19.52 2.96
N GLU A 120 -1.79 20.77 3.37
CA GLU A 120 -0.76 21.56 4.06
C GLU A 120 -0.38 20.95 5.41
N TRP A 121 -1.38 20.48 6.18
CA TRP A 121 -1.14 19.80 7.45
C TRP A 121 -0.38 18.49 7.25
N LEU A 122 -0.76 17.67 6.28
CA LEU A 122 -0.06 16.43 5.94
C LEU A 122 1.39 16.69 5.54
N LYS A 123 1.67 17.69 4.69
CA LYS A 123 3.03 18.10 4.32
C LYS A 123 3.84 18.49 5.56
N LYS A 124 3.27 19.30 6.44
CA LYS A 124 3.93 19.74 7.67
C LYS A 124 4.20 18.56 8.61
N THR A 125 3.24 17.63 8.72
CA THR A 125 3.39 16.45 9.57
C THR A 125 4.45 15.51 9.01
N ALA A 126 4.45 15.22 7.71
CA ALA A 126 5.47 14.39 7.07
C ALA A 126 6.90 14.95 7.26
N ARG A 127 7.07 16.28 7.19
CA ARG A 127 8.36 16.93 7.44
C ARG A 127 8.88 16.69 8.86
N LYS A 128 8.00 16.63 9.88
CA LYS A 128 8.42 16.31 11.26
C LYS A 128 9.04 14.91 11.36
N TYR A 129 8.64 13.99 10.48
CA TYR A 129 9.18 12.64 10.37
C TYR A 129 10.31 12.53 9.32
N GLY A 130 10.84 13.68 8.86
CA GLY A 130 11.97 13.72 7.93
C GLY A 130 11.61 13.43 6.47
N LEU A 131 10.31 13.43 6.11
CA LEU A 131 9.87 13.28 4.74
C LEU A 131 9.47 14.63 4.13
N GLU A 132 10.15 15.01 3.07
CA GLU A 132 9.72 16.10 2.19
C GLU A 132 9.03 15.49 0.97
N ALA A 133 7.70 15.48 0.99
CA ALA A 133 6.90 14.98 -0.13
C ALA A 133 6.86 16.03 -1.26
N ASP A 134 7.09 15.61 -2.48
CA ASP A 134 6.99 16.46 -3.68
C ASP A 134 5.56 16.93 -3.87
N ASP A 135 4.60 16.04 -3.66
CA ASP A 135 3.17 16.36 -3.72
C ASP A 135 2.36 15.59 -2.67
N VAL A 136 1.13 16.09 -2.42
CA VAL A 136 0.16 15.45 -1.52
C VAL A 136 -1.18 15.37 -2.22
N VAL A 137 -1.70 14.15 -2.33
CA VAL A 137 -3.01 13.85 -2.92
C VAL A 137 -3.94 13.28 -1.86
N LEU A 138 -5.19 13.73 -1.86
CA LEU A 138 -6.23 13.19 -0.99
C LEU A 138 -7.15 12.30 -1.83
N ILE A 139 -7.34 11.07 -1.40
CA ILE A 139 -8.18 10.10 -2.10
C ILE A 139 -9.19 9.42 -1.18
N SER A 140 -10.21 8.86 -1.78
CA SER A 140 -11.00 7.78 -1.19
C SER A 140 -10.96 6.58 -2.12
N ALA A 141 -10.22 5.54 -1.75
CA ALA A 141 -10.17 4.31 -2.52
C ALA A 141 -11.53 3.60 -2.57
N ASP A 142 -12.35 3.76 -1.52
CA ASP A 142 -13.71 3.19 -1.44
C ASP A 142 -14.68 3.88 -2.41
N LYS A 143 -14.57 5.19 -2.57
CA LYS A 143 -15.48 6.01 -3.42
C LYS A 143 -14.89 6.38 -4.78
N GLY A 144 -13.64 6.05 -5.04
CA GLY A 144 -12.93 6.43 -6.27
C GLY A 144 -12.60 7.92 -6.37
N TRP A 145 -12.68 8.70 -5.28
CA TRP A 145 -12.42 10.14 -5.32
C TRP A 145 -10.91 10.43 -5.36
N GLY A 146 -10.50 11.39 -6.17
CA GLY A 146 -9.12 11.86 -6.27
C GLY A 146 -8.14 10.87 -6.92
N ILE A 147 -8.63 9.80 -7.54
CA ILE A 147 -7.77 8.78 -8.17
C ILE A 147 -7.32 9.22 -9.58
N GLU A 148 -8.03 10.15 -10.20
CA GLU A 148 -7.71 10.67 -11.53
C GLU A 148 -6.77 11.89 -11.52
N GLU A 149 -6.41 12.39 -10.33
CA GLU A 149 -5.41 13.47 -10.17
C GLU A 149 -3.98 12.91 -10.27
#